data_6c0aaf21b862f1bdeedda4f62ea80861
#
_entry.id   6c0aaf21b862f1bdeedda4f62ea80861
#
_cell.length_a   1.000
_cell.length_b   1.000
_cell.length_c   1.000
_cell.angle_alpha   90.00
_cell.angle_beta   90.00
_cell.angle_gamma   90.00
#
_symmetry.space_group_name_H-M   'P 1'
#
loop_
_entity.id
_entity.type
_entity.pdbx_description
1 polymer ?
#
loop_
_entity_poly.entity_id
_entity_poly.type
_entity_poly.pdbx_seq_one_letter_code
_entity_poly.pdbx_strand_id
1 'polypeptide(L)'
;MALSNEQYNALASELDSIKQQVQAQLGEADARYIRRVLLVQRLSAISGRILLVLGFITPWLWLLGVLLLALGKILDNMEIGHNVLHGQYDWMNDPVLHSKRYEWDIACDAGSWQRTHNFEHHTYTNIIGKDRDFGYGLLRLSNDFRWRLRNLWQGGTYLLLSMLFQWGVSYHELAAQRVFAGKKKADRHTQVSDSELKKAFFGKGARQLIKDYLFFPLIAGPMWLWVLCGNLLANLIRNLWTSTVIFCGHFTRDIYTFSAEACENESRGQWYYRQMLGSSNFTGPTWLHILT
;
A
#
# COMPACT_ATOMS: atom_id res chain seq x y z
N MET A 1 24.74 9.88 -14.81
CA MET A 1 26.13 10.12 -14.38
C MET A 1 26.23 9.74 -12.91
N ALA A 2 27.25 8.98 -12.53
CA ALA A 2 27.53 8.71 -11.12
C ALA A 2 28.10 9.99 -10.47
N LEU A 3 27.65 10.33 -9.27
CA LEU A 3 28.21 11.42 -8.47
C LEU A 3 29.59 11.04 -7.93
N SER A 4 30.42 12.02 -7.56
CA SER A 4 31.65 11.76 -6.82
C SER A 4 31.35 11.36 -5.37
N ASN A 5 32.30 10.72 -4.69
CA ASN A 5 32.13 10.36 -3.28
C ASN A 5 31.87 11.59 -2.39
N GLU A 6 32.48 12.72 -2.70
CA GLU A 6 32.24 13.99 -1.99
C GLU A 6 30.80 14.48 -2.18
N GLN A 7 30.26 14.36 -3.41
CA GLN A 7 28.88 14.73 -3.69
C GLN A 7 27.88 13.79 -2.99
N TYR A 8 28.16 12.47 -2.93
CA TYR A 8 27.33 11.54 -2.16
C TYR A 8 27.35 11.84 -0.65
N ASN A 9 28.51 12.19 -0.10
CA ASN A 9 28.62 12.56 1.32
C ASN A 9 27.89 13.89 1.60
N ALA A 10 28.00 14.87 0.74
CA ALA A 10 27.26 16.13 0.86
C ALA A 10 25.75 15.91 0.81
N LEU A 11 25.27 15.11 -0.15
CA LEU A 11 23.85 14.74 -0.27
C LEU A 11 23.36 14.03 1.00
N ALA A 12 24.14 13.09 1.53
CA ALA A 12 23.79 12.39 2.77
C ALA A 12 23.66 13.35 3.95
N SER A 13 24.62 14.25 4.10
CA SER A 13 24.64 15.25 5.18
C SER A 13 23.44 16.19 5.10
N GLU A 14 23.11 16.67 3.90
CA GLU A 14 21.96 17.55 3.68
C GLU A 14 20.64 16.87 3.99
N LEU A 15 20.41 15.67 3.46
CA LEU A 15 19.17 14.91 3.71
C LEU A 15 19.02 14.48 5.17
N ASP A 16 20.13 14.11 5.84
CA ASP A 16 20.11 13.82 7.27
C ASP A 16 19.80 15.07 8.10
N SER A 17 20.30 16.23 7.71
CA SER A 17 19.95 17.52 8.35
C SER A 17 18.47 17.84 8.20
N ILE A 18 17.92 17.70 6.98
CA ILE A 18 16.47 17.88 6.72
C ILE A 18 15.66 16.92 7.58
N LYS A 19 16.04 15.64 7.62
CA LYS A 19 15.37 14.63 8.46
C LYS A 19 15.35 15.03 9.93
N GLN A 20 16.48 15.47 10.47
CA GLN A 20 16.57 15.93 11.87
C GLN A 20 15.69 17.15 12.13
N GLN A 21 15.67 18.14 11.22
CA GLN A 21 14.80 19.29 11.34
C GLN A 21 13.32 18.93 11.35
N VAL A 22 12.89 18.04 10.45
CA VAL A 22 11.50 17.56 10.41
C VAL A 22 11.15 16.79 11.70
N GLN A 23 12.04 15.91 12.16
CA GLN A 23 11.81 15.15 13.40
C GLN A 23 11.71 16.06 14.64
N ALA A 24 12.49 17.15 14.68
CA ALA A 24 12.43 18.12 15.78
C ALA A 24 11.14 18.95 15.79
N GLN A 25 10.43 19.02 14.67
CA GLN A 25 9.15 19.75 14.53
C GLN A 25 7.92 18.88 14.79
N LEU A 26 8.08 17.57 14.94
CA LEU A 26 6.96 16.67 15.22
C LEU A 26 6.28 17.06 16.53
N GLY A 27 4.95 17.19 16.51
CA GLY A 27 4.21 17.61 17.69
C GLY A 27 2.68 17.58 17.54
N GLU A 28 2.01 18.35 18.39
CA GLU A 28 0.55 18.39 18.46
C GLU A 28 -0.15 18.76 17.14
N ALA A 29 0.51 19.49 16.26
CA ALA A 29 -0.07 19.81 14.93
C ALA A 29 -0.25 18.54 14.10
N ASP A 30 0.79 17.68 14.06
CA ASP A 30 0.78 16.41 13.33
C ASP A 30 -0.20 15.43 13.97
N ALA A 31 -0.23 15.36 15.31
CA ALA A 31 -1.17 14.54 16.04
C ALA A 31 -2.63 14.95 15.76
N ARG A 32 -2.93 16.25 15.74
CA ARG A 32 -4.26 16.74 15.36
C ARG A 32 -4.60 16.47 13.92
N TYR A 33 -3.65 16.57 13.01
CA TYR A 33 -3.84 16.26 11.60
C TYR A 33 -4.31 14.81 11.43
N ILE A 34 -3.51 13.85 11.86
CA ILE A 34 -3.84 12.43 11.62
C ILE A 34 -5.12 12.00 12.35
N ARG A 35 -5.40 12.54 13.54
CA ARG A 35 -6.65 12.28 14.25
C ARG A 35 -7.87 12.84 13.51
N ARG A 36 -7.74 14.00 12.84
CA ARG A 36 -8.80 14.55 11.97
C ARG A 36 -9.01 13.67 10.73
N VAL A 37 -7.93 13.22 10.09
CA VAL A 37 -8.03 12.29 8.96
C VAL A 37 -8.74 11.00 9.39
N LEU A 38 -8.37 10.43 10.54
CA LEU A 38 -9.04 9.26 11.11
C LEU A 38 -10.54 9.52 11.39
N LEU A 39 -10.89 10.68 11.89
CA LEU A 39 -12.30 11.06 12.11
C LEU A 39 -13.06 11.14 10.79
N VAL A 40 -12.50 11.81 9.77
CA VAL A 40 -13.08 11.89 8.42
C VAL A 40 -13.26 10.50 7.82
N GLN A 41 -12.24 9.65 7.94
CA GLN A 41 -12.28 8.26 7.49
C GLN A 41 -13.46 7.50 8.14
N ARG A 42 -13.59 7.56 9.47
CA ARG A 42 -14.67 6.88 10.21
C ARG A 42 -16.05 7.40 9.84
N LEU A 43 -16.20 8.72 9.77
CA LEU A 43 -17.47 9.35 9.37
C LEU A 43 -17.84 8.96 7.94
N SER A 44 -16.90 8.98 7.02
CA SER A 44 -17.11 8.55 5.62
C SER A 44 -17.52 7.08 5.53
N ALA A 45 -16.86 6.20 6.27
CA ALA A 45 -17.18 4.78 6.29
C ALA A 45 -18.57 4.50 6.89
N ILE A 46 -18.94 5.16 8.00
CA ILE A 46 -20.25 4.99 8.66
C ILE A 46 -21.35 5.58 7.79
N SER A 47 -21.22 6.84 7.37
CA SER A 47 -22.21 7.52 6.53
C SER A 47 -22.39 6.80 5.19
N GLY A 48 -21.29 6.35 4.59
CA GLY A 48 -21.34 5.56 3.35
C GLY A 48 -22.20 4.31 3.52
N ARG A 49 -22.03 3.55 4.59
CA ARG A 49 -22.83 2.34 4.85
C ARG A 49 -24.31 2.64 5.10
N ILE A 50 -24.62 3.70 5.85
CA ILE A 50 -26.00 4.14 6.07
C ILE A 50 -26.65 4.53 4.74
N LEU A 51 -25.96 5.31 3.92
CA LEU A 51 -26.48 5.79 2.63
C LEU A 51 -26.66 4.66 1.61
N LEU A 52 -25.83 3.61 1.65
CA LEU A 52 -26.06 2.41 0.84
C LEU A 52 -27.42 1.76 1.14
N VAL A 53 -27.80 1.69 2.42
CA VAL A 53 -29.10 1.16 2.83
C VAL A 53 -30.21 2.12 2.39
N LEU A 54 -30.03 3.43 2.61
CA LEU A 54 -31.02 4.45 2.22
C LEU A 54 -31.14 4.65 0.71
N GLY A 55 -30.32 3.97 -0.07
CA GLY A 55 -30.37 3.97 -1.53
C GLY A 55 -31.73 3.56 -2.13
N PHE A 56 -32.59 2.89 -1.35
CA PHE A 56 -33.96 2.60 -1.77
C PHE A 56 -34.84 3.85 -1.94
N ILE A 57 -34.51 4.95 -1.28
CA ILE A 57 -35.23 6.22 -1.42
C ILE A 57 -34.91 6.87 -2.76
N THR A 58 -33.63 6.89 -3.13
CA THR A 58 -33.16 7.40 -4.41
C THR A 58 -31.76 6.87 -4.75
N PRO A 59 -31.48 6.54 -6.03
CA PRO A 59 -30.16 6.08 -6.47
C PRO A 59 -29.01 7.05 -6.15
N TRP A 60 -29.30 8.34 -6.03
CA TRP A 60 -28.28 9.35 -5.68
C TRP A 60 -27.73 9.16 -4.27
N LEU A 61 -28.56 8.76 -3.29
CA LEU A 61 -28.10 8.43 -1.94
C LEU A 61 -27.18 7.20 -1.97
N TRP A 62 -27.54 6.19 -2.76
CA TRP A 62 -26.68 5.00 -2.93
C TRP A 62 -25.33 5.38 -3.55
N LEU A 63 -25.33 6.18 -4.63
CA LEU A 63 -24.09 6.62 -5.27
C LEU A 63 -23.22 7.43 -4.30
N LEU A 64 -23.80 8.36 -3.56
CA LEU A 64 -23.09 9.11 -2.52
C LEU A 64 -22.55 8.15 -1.44
N GLY A 65 -23.32 7.15 -1.06
CA GLY A 65 -22.91 6.09 -0.13
C GLY A 65 -21.68 5.33 -0.63
N VAL A 66 -21.67 4.95 -1.90
CA VAL A 66 -20.49 4.31 -2.56
C VAL A 66 -19.26 5.21 -2.51
N LEU A 67 -19.41 6.48 -2.88
CA LEU A 67 -18.30 7.43 -2.91
C LEU A 67 -17.73 7.71 -1.52
N LEU A 68 -18.58 7.89 -0.51
CA LEU A 68 -18.13 8.07 0.88
C LEU A 68 -17.45 6.80 1.42
N LEU A 69 -18.01 5.63 1.14
CA LEU A 69 -17.38 4.38 1.57
C LEU A 69 -16.03 4.17 0.87
N ALA A 70 -15.93 4.47 -0.42
CA ALA A 70 -14.67 4.42 -1.17
C ALA A 70 -13.65 5.40 -0.59
N LEU A 71 -14.05 6.65 -0.31
CA LEU A 71 -13.20 7.65 0.34
C LEU A 71 -12.66 7.14 1.69
N GLY A 72 -13.55 6.61 2.55
CA GLY A 72 -13.14 6.04 3.82
C GLY A 72 -12.12 4.92 3.66
N LYS A 73 -12.29 4.05 2.67
CA LYS A 73 -11.35 2.95 2.37
C LYS A 73 -10.02 3.44 1.78
N ILE A 74 -10.04 4.48 0.95
CA ILE A 74 -8.82 5.10 0.40
C ILE A 74 -8.01 5.74 1.53
N LEU A 75 -8.64 6.55 2.38
CA LEU A 75 -7.97 7.18 3.52
C LEU A 75 -7.40 6.14 4.49
N ASP A 76 -8.14 5.07 4.78
CA ASP A 76 -7.64 3.98 5.63
C ASP A 76 -6.43 3.28 5.03
N ASN A 77 -6.39 3.10 3.71
CA ASN A 77 -5.31 2.37 3.05
C ASN A 77 -4.07 3.24 2.81
N MET A 78 -4.25 4.46 2.30
CA MET A 78 -3.16 5.34 1.87
C MET A 78 -2.69 6.22 3.03
N GLU A 79 -3.44 7.24 3.40
CA GLU A 79 -2.98 8.26 4.34
C GLU A 79 -2.82 7.71 5.78
N ILE A 80 -3.72 6.85 6.24
CA ILE A 80 -3.64 6.33 7.62
C ILE A 80 -2.80 5.07 7.67
N GLY A 81 -3.25 4.00 6.99
CA GLY A 81 -2.65 2.68 7.12
C GLY A 81 -1.19 2.66 6.68
N HIS A 82 -0.90 3.19 5.51
CA HIS A 82 0.46 3.27 4.97
C HIS A 82 1.40 3.98 5.95
N ASN A 83 1.07 5.22 6.34
CA ASN A 83 1.92 6.04 7.20
C ASN A 83 2.04 5.48 8.63
N VAL A 84 0.95 4.97 9.22
CA VAL A 84 0.99 4.33 10.55
C VAL A 84 1.84 3.06 10.52
N LEU A 85 1.72 2.23 9.49
CA LEU A 85 2.49 0.99 9.39
C LEU A 85 3.98 1.25 9.10
N HIS A 86 4.34 2.40 8.54
CA HIS A 86 5.72 2.90 8.49
C HIS A 86 6.25 3.41 9.85
N GLY A 87 5.43 3.45 10.88
CA GLY A 87 5.82 3.93 12.21
C GLY A 87 5.89 5.45 12.33
N GLN A 88 5.35 6.20 11.38
CA GLN A 88 5.46 7.67 11.36
C GLN A 88 4.79 8.33 12.56
N TYR A 89 3.82 7.67 13.19
CA TYR A 89 3.07 8.18 14.35
C TYR A 89 3.38 7.46 15.66
N ASP A 90 4.36 6.56 15.70
CA ASP A 90 4.70 5.78 16.91
C ASP A 90 5.17 6.66 18.08
N TRP A 91 5.75 7.83 17.78
CA TRP A 91 6.15 8.82 18.77
C TRP A 91 5.00 9.34 19.64
N MET A 92 3.74 9.30 19.14
CA MET A 92 2.55 9.70 19.92
C MET A 92 2.18 8.67 20.99
N ASN A 93 2.68 7.45 20.88
CA ASN A 93 2.25 6.31 21.71
C ASN A 93 0.73 6.13 21.78
N ASP A 94 0.04 6.47 20.71
CA ASP A 94 -1.42 6.40 20.59
C ASP A 94 -1.87 4.92 20.53
N PRO A 95 -2.93 4.51 21.24
CA PRO A 95 -3.38 3.12 21.25
C PRO A 95 -3.93 2.62 19.91
N VAL A 96 -4.37 3.53 19.05
CA VAL A 96 -4.95 3.22 17.72
C VAL A 96 -3.93 3.44 16.60
N LEU A 97 -3.25 4.58 16.61
CA LEU A 97 -2.33 5.03 15.56
C LEU A 97 -0.88 4.63 15.87
N HIS A 98 -0.64 3.33 16.04
CA HIS A 98 0.68 2.78 16.36
C HIS A 98 1.00 1.60 15.47
N SER A 99 2.17 1.56 14.86
CA SER A 99 2.58 0.58 13.84
C SER A 99 2.43 -0.89 14.29
N LYS A 100 2.66 -1.18 15.57
CA LYS A 100 2.55 -2.54 16.16
C LYS A 100 1.12 -3.00 16.45
N ARG A 101 0.13 -2.13 16.37
CA ARG A 101 -1.27 -2.41 16.76
C ARG A 101 -2.26 -2.14 15.65
N TYR A 102 -1.92 -1.24 14.75
CA TYR A 102 -2.81 -0.84 13.65
C TYR A 102 -3.04 -2.00 12.68
N GLU A 103 -4.30 -2.16 12.31
CA GLU A 103 -4.71 -3.12 11.30
C GLU A 103 -5.69 -2.46 10.34
N TRP A 104 -5.29 -2.34 9.09
CA TRP A 104 -6.05 -1.66 8.05
C TRP A 104 -7.19 -2.48 7.45
N ASP A 105 -8.07 -1.81 6.68
CA ASP A 105 -9.27 -2.40 6.10
C ASP A 105 -9.04 -2.93 4.67
N ILE A 106 -8.00 -3.77 4.50
CA ILE A 106 -7.74 -4.51 3.25
C ILE A 106 -7.52 -5.99 3.51
N ALA A 107 -7.41 -6.79 2.44
CA ALA A 107 -7.22 -8.24 2.54
C ALA A 107 -5.82 -8.65 3.03
N CYS A 108 -4.82 -7.79 2.92
CA CYS A 108 -3.46 -8.01 3.42
C CYS A 108 -3.37 -7.70 4.91
N ASP A 109 -2.77 -8.58 5.71
CA ASP A 109 -2.48 -8.30 7.12
C ASP A 109 -1.29 -7.33 7.25
N ALA A 110 -1.39 -6.44 8.24
CA ALA A 110 -0.38 -5.40 8.48
C ALA A 110 1.02 -5.96 8.71
N GLY A 111 1.13 -7.06 9.47
CA GLY A 111 2.43 -7.66 9.79
C GLY A 111 3.15 -8.25 8.58
N SER A 112 2.43 -8.86 7.64
CA SER A 112 3.01 -9.36 6.39
C SER A 112 3.50 -8.21 5.52
N TRP A 113 2.68 -7.18 5.38
CA TRP A 113 3.03 -5.99 4.61
C TRP A 113 4.27 -5.27 5.19
N GLN A 114 4.33 -5.05 6.50
CA GLN A 114 5.49 -4.42 7.13
C GLN A 114 6.79 -5.18 6.89
N ARG A 115 6.77 -6.52 6.91
CA ARG A 115 7.98 -7.33 6.68
C ARG A 115 8.52 -7.18 5.27
N THR A 116 7.65 -7.17 4.27
CA THR A 116 8.05 -7.12 2.87
C THR A 116 8.23 -5.69 2.41
N HIS A 117 7.25 -4.84 2.62
CA HIS A 117 7.28 -3.46 2.14
C HIS A 117 8.30 -2.60 2.90
N ASN A 118 8.22 -2.52 4.24
CA ASN A 118 9.14 -1.65 5.01
C ASN A 118 10.58 -2.12 4.96
N PHE A 119 10.82 -3.43 4.86
CA PHE A 119 12.18 -3.95 4.87
C PHE A 119 12.68 -4.26 3.46
N GLU A 120 12.01 -5.16 2.70
CA GLU A 120 12.54 -5.59 1.41
C GLU A 120 12.43 -4.47 0.37
N HIS A 121 11.26 -3.85 0.20
CA HIS A 121 11.07 -2.82 -0.81
C HIS A 121 11.87 -1.54 -0.48
N HIS A 122 11.69 -0.95 0.71
CA HIS A 122 12.37 0.30 1.06
C HIS A 122 13.90 0.16 1.20
N THR A 123 14.41 -1.00 1.58
CA THR A 123 15.86 -1.23 1.58
C THR A 123 16.41 -1.40 0.17
N TYR A 124 15.68 -2.17 -0.66
CA TYR A 124 16.17 -2.61 -1.97
C TYR A 124 15.40 -2.00 -3.15
N THR A 125 14.77 -0.84 -2.97
CA THR A 125 13.95 -0.17 -3.99
C THR A 125 14.59 -0.25 -5.37
N ASN A 126 13.88 -0.85 -6.33
CA ASN A 126 14.25 -1.04 -7.73
C ASN A 126 15.55 -1.83 -7.98
N ILE A 127 16.09 -2.55 -6.97
CA ILE A 127 17.21 -3.48 -7.20
C ILE A 127 16.66 -4.78 -7.76
N ILE A 128 17.08 -5.12 -8.97
CA ILE A 128 16.63 -6.30 -9.70
C ILE A 128 16.93 -7.57 -8.90
N GLY A 129 15.88 -8.37 -8.67
CA GLY A 129 15.95 -9.63 -7.93
C GLY A 129 15.94 -9.51 -6.40
N LYS A 130 16.06 -8.28 -5.85
CA LYS A 130 15.93 -8.02 -4.41
C LYS A 130 14.61 -7.33 -4.08
N ASP A 131 14.21 -6.30 -4.83
CA ASP A 131 12.92 -5.64 -4.69
C ASP A 131 11.81 -6.53 -5.26
N ARG A 132 10.96 -7.03 -4.36
CA ARG A 132 9.84 -7.88 -4.76
C ARG A 132 8.63 -7.09 -5.26
N ASP A 133 8.50 -5.84 -4.81
CA ASP A 133 7.35 -4.99 -5.18
C ASP A 133 7.47 -4.48 -6.62
N PHE A 134 8.66 -4.51 -7.21
CA PHE A 134 8.87 -4.09 -8.58
C PHE A 134 8.07 -4.96 -9.57
N GLY A 135 6.96 -4.42 -10.07
CA GLY A 135 6.05 -5.12 -10.98
C GLY A 135 5.29 -6.30 -10.36
N TYR A 136 5.32 -6.47 -9.03
CA TYR A 136 4.64 -7.52 -8.25
C TYR A 136 4.94 -8.95 -8.74
N GLY A 137 6.08 -9.16 -9.40
CA GLY A 137 6.44 -10.44 -10.01
C GLY A 137 5.56 -10.86 -11.20
N LEU A 138 4.62 -10.02 -11.62
CA LEU A 138 3.67 -10.26 -12.71
C LEU A 138 3.98 -9.46 -13.95
N LEU A 139 4.38 -8.20 -13.79
CA LEU A 139 4.61 -7.24 -14.86
C LEU A 139 6.10 -7.08 -15.15
N ARG A 140 6.42 -6.88 -16.41
CA ARG A 140 7.77 -6.53 -16.86
C ARG A 140 7.81 -5.03 -17.11
N LEU A 141 8.36 -4.27 -16.16
CA LEU A 141 8.37 -2.81 -16.15
C LEU A 141 9.74 -2.21 -16.51
N SER A 142 10.77 -3.05 -16.69
CA SER A 142 12.09 -2.65 -17.15
C SER A 142 12.60 -3.60 -18.22
N ASN A 143 13.48 -3.11 -19.10
CA ASN A 143 14.18 -3.93 -20.10
C ASN A 143 15.21 -4.87 -19.47
N ASP A 144 15.61 -4.63 -18.23
CA ASP A 144 16.54 -5.47 -17.48
C ASP A 144 15.92 -6.82 -17.10
N PHE A 145 14.58 -6.92 -17.13
CA PHE A 145 13.91 -8.20 -16.93
C PHE A 145 13.74 -8.97 -18.24
N ARG A 146 14.05 -10.28 -18.19
CA ARG A 146 13.87 -11.16 -19.34
C ARG A 146 12.41 -11.15 -19.81
N TRP A 147 12.20 -10.93 -21.10
CA TRP A 147 10.89 -11.06 -21.73
C TRP A 147 10.38 -12.50 -21.70
N ARG A 148 9.09 -12.70 -21.46
CA ARG A 148 8.39 -14.00 -21.44
C ARG A 148 7.07 -13.89 -22.20
N LEU A 149 6.54 -14.98 -22.75
CA LEU A 149 5.28 -15.01 -23.50
C LEU A 149 4.10 -14.39 -22.72
N ARG A 150 4.05 -14.57 -21.40
CA ARG A 150 3.02 -13.95 -20.54
C ARG A 150 2.98 -12.42 -20.64
N ASN A 151 4.09 -11.79 -21.02
CA ASN A 151 4.17 -10.33 -21.14
C ASN A 151 3.38 -9.78 -22.34
N LEU A 152 2.95 -10.62 -23.28
CA LEU A 152 2.01 -10.24 -24.33
C LEU A 152 0.66 -9.76 -23.77
N TRP A 153 0.23 -10.32 -22.65
CA TRP A 153 -1.04 -10.00 -21.99
C TRP A 153 -0.88 -9.03 -20.83
N GLN A 154 0.27 -8.36 -20.74
CA GLN A 154 0.60 -7.51 -19.60
C GLN A 154 -0.43 -6.41 -19.32
N GLY A 155 -1.03 -5.80 -20.35
CA GLY A 155 -2.09 -4.81 -20.16
C GLY A 155 -3.33 -5.40 -19.45
N GLY A 156 -3.77 -6.58 -19.88
CA GLY A 156 -4.87 -7.30 -19.20
C GLY A 156 -4.50 -7.73 -17.78
N THR A 157 -3.25 -8.20 -17.58
CA THR A 157 -2.73 -8.55 -16.25
C THR A 157 -2.71 -7.34 -15.32
N TYR A 158 -2.27 -6.17 -15.81
CA TYR A 158 -2.29 -4.93 -15.05
C TYR A 158 -3.71 -4.50 -14.67
N LEU A 159 -4.64 -4.53 -15.64
CA LEU A 159 -6.04 -4.18 -15.37
C LEU A 159 -6.65 -5.10 -14.30
N LEU A 160 -6.45 -6.41 -14.42
CA LEU A 160 -6.94 -7.38 -13.44
C LEU A 160 -6.30 -7.17 -12.06
N LEU A 161 -4.99 -6.95 -12.01
CA LEU A 161 -4.28 -6.61 -10.78
C LEU A 161 -4.85 -5.34 -10.15
N SER A 162 -5.08 -4.29 -10.94
CA SER A 162 -5.63 -3.02 -10.45
C SER A 162 -7.04 -3.17 -9.88
N MET A 163 -7.91 -3.93 -10.54
CA MET A 163 -9.27 -4.20 -10.06
C MET A 163 -9.28 -5.03 -8.75
N LEU A 164 -8.36 -5.96 -8.62
CA LEU A 164 -8.23 -6.86 -7.47
C LEU A 164 -7.06 -6.50 -6.55
N PHE A 165 -6.63 -5.26 -6.53
CA PHE A 165 -5.34 -4.84 -5.96
C PHE A 165 -5.13 -5.29 -4.51
N GLN A 166 -6.10 -5.12 -3.62
CA GLN A 166 -5.98 -5.61 -2.23
C GLN A 166 -5.69 -7.12 -2.12
N TRP A 167 -6.23 -7.92 -3.03
CA TRP A 167 -6.00 -9.37 -3.08
C TRP A 167 -4.67 -9.71 -3.70
N GLY A 168 -4.27 -8.94 -4.74
CA GLY A 168 -2.96 -9.04 -5.37
C GLY A 168 -1.83 -8.73 -4.39
N VAL A 169 -1.95 -7.65 -3.62
CA VAL A 169 -1.02 -7.29 -2.54
C VAL A 169 -0.98 -8.39 -1.48
N SER A 170 -2.13 -8.84 -0.97
CA SER A 170 -2.17 -9.90 0.03
C SER A 170 -1.50 -11.20 -0.45
N TYR A 171 -1.73 -11.60 -1.69
CA TYR A 171 -1.08 -12.75 -2.32
C TYR A 171 0.45 -12.56 -2.47
N HIS A 172 0.86 -11.35 -2.83
CA HIS A 172 2.26 -10.97 -3.01
C HIS A 172 3.01 -10.99 -1.67
N GLU A 173 2.45 -10.35 -0.64
CA GLU A 173 3.04 -10.25 0.70
C GLU A 173 3.17 -11.61 1.41
N LEU A 174 2.25 -12.52 1.14
CA LEU A 174 2.38 -13.92 1.56
C LEU A 174 3.59 -14.61 0.92
N ALA A 175 4.19 -14.06 -0.15
CA ALA A 175 5.08 -14.80 -1.04
C ALA A 175 4.43 -16.12 -1.53
N ALA A 176 3.19 -16.03 -1.98
CA ALA A 176 2.30 -17.17 -2.19
C ALA A 176 2.90 -18.23 -3.13
N GLN A 177 3.59 -17.80 -4.20
CA GLN A 177 4.27 -18.72 -5.12
C GLN A 177 5.28 -19.63 -4.42
N ARG A 178 6.00 -19.11 -3.40
CA ARG A 178 6.96 -19.86 -2.60
C ARG A 178 6.26 -20.72 -1.55
N VAL A 179 5.37 -20.09 -0.79
CA VAL A 179 4.70 -20.70 0.38
C VAL A 179 3.81 -21.87 -0.02
N PHE A 180 3.05 -21.74 -1.13
CA PHE A 180 2.20 -22.82 -1.63
C PHE A 180 2.99 -23.91 -2.38
N ALA A 181 4.14 -23.56 -2.99
CA ALA A 181 5.00 -24.56 -3.63
C ALA A 181 5.90 -25.31 -2.63
N GLY A 182 5.86 -24.98 -1.34
CA GLY A 182 6.69 -25.61 -0.31
C GLY A 182 8.20 -25.36 -0.49
N LYS A 183 8.58 -24.33 -1.23
CA LYS A 183 10.00 -24.01 -1.47
C LYS A 183 10.63 -23.42 -0.22
N LYS A 184 11.88 -23.80 0.06
CA LYS A 184 12.65 -23.25 1.19
C LYS A 184 12.77 -21.73 1.07
N LYS A 185 12.76 -21.03 2.20
CA LYS A 185 13.03 -19.59 2.26
C LYS A 185 14.43 -19.31 1.74
N ALA A 186 14.54 -18.40 0.78
CA ALA A 186 15.84 -17.89 0.32
C ALA A 186 16.41 -16.88 1.33
N ASP A 187 15.55 -16.29 2.17
CA ASP A 187 15.92 -15.22 3.08
C ASP A 187 15.88 -15.67 4.55
N ARG A 188 16.95 -15.34 5.29
CA ARG A 188 17.12 -15.68 6.71
C ARG A 188 16.45 -14.66 7.65
N HIS A 189 15.97 -13.53 7.14
CA HIS A 189 15.49 -12.43 7.97
C HIS A 189 14.06 -12.60 8.49
N THR A 190 13.24 -13.46 7.89
CA THR A 190 11.88 -13.71 8.37
C THR A 190 11.80 -14.96 9.24
N GLN A 191 11.69 -14.78 10.55
CA GLN A 191 11.50 -15.88 11.53
C GLN A 191 10.09 -16.50 11.48
N VAL A 192 9.14 -15.91 10.72
CA VAL A 192 7.75 -16.35 10.67
C VAL A 192 7.61 -17.63 9.85
N SER A 193 6.91 -18.62 10.39
CA SER A 193 6.68 -19.90 9.71
C SER A 193 5.67 -19.76 8.56
N ASP A 194 5.77 -20.65 7.55
CA ASP A 194 4.81 -20.66 6.44
C ASP A 194 3.38 -20.96 6.90
N SER A 195 3.22 -21.67 8.01
CA SER A 195 1.91 -21.92 8.64
C SER A 195 1.29 -20.65 9.19
N GLU A 196 2.07 -19.82 9.88
CA GLU A 196 1.62 -18.52 10.41
C GLU A 196 1.27 -17.55 9.28
N LEU A 197 2.08 -17.49 8.23
CA LEU A 197 1.79 -16.69 7.04
C LEU A 197 0.47 -17.10 6.38
N LYS A 198 0.24 -18.40 6.19
CA LYS A 198 -1.03 -18.93 5.65
C LYS A 198 -2.20 -18.59 6.58
N LYS A 199 -2.04 -18.74 7.89
CA LYS A 199 -3.10 -18.42 8.87
C LYS A 199 -3.45 -16.92 8.82
N ALA A 200 -2.46 -16.03 8.76
CA ALA A 200 -2.66 -14.58 8.63
C ALA A 200 -3.42 -14.25 7.33
N PHE A 201 -2.95 -14.78 6.20
CA PHE A 201 -3.56 -14.56 4.89
C PHE A 201 -5.02 -15.02 4.84
N PHE A 202 -5.29 -16.28 5.20
CA PHE A 202 -6.67 -16.80 5.15
C PHE A 202 -7.56 -16.15 6.20
N GLY A 203 -7.05 -15.91 7.41
CA GLY A 203 -7.80 -15.25 8.48
C GLY A 203 -8.18 -13.81 8.13
N LYS A 204 -7.25 -13.03 7.59
CA LYS A 204 -7.51 -11.66 7.17
C LYS A 204 -8.40 -11.61 5.93
N GLY A 205 -8.13 -12.45 4.93
CA GLY A 205 -8.93 -12.55 3.72
C GLY A 205 -10.38 -12.96 4.02
N ALA A 206 -10.58 -13.98 4.86
CA ALA A 206 -11.92 -14.41 5.27
C ALA A 206 -12.67 -13.30 6.03
N ARG A 207 -11.98 -12.60 6.96
CA ARG A 207 -12.57 -11.45 7.68
C ARG A 207 -13.05 -10.37 6.71
N GLN A 208 -12.24 -10.06 5.70
CA GLN A 208 -12.57 -9.04 4.71
C GLN A 208 -13.77 -9.46 3.84
N LEU A 209 -13.80 -10.73 3.40
CA LEU A 209 -14.93 -11.27 2.63
C LEU A 209 -16.21 -11.28 3.47
N ILE A 210 -16.15 -11.82 4.68
CA ILE A 210 -17.31 -11.92 5.56
C ILE A 210 -17.83 -10.52 5.88
N LYS A 211 -16.98 -9.58 6.23
CA LYS A 211 -17.38 -8.21 6.58
C LYS A 211 -18.11 -7.52 5.42
N ASP A 212 -17.48 -7.44 4.25
CA ASP A 212 -17.97 -6.60 3.15
C ASP A 212 -19.06 -7.29 2.30
N TYR A 213 -19.01 -8.62 2.17
CA TYR A 213 -19.86 -9.33 1.22
C TYR A 213 -20.89 -10.28 1.86
N LEU A 214 -20.81 -10.46 3.19
CA LEU A 214 -21.80 -11.24 3.93
C LEU A 214 -22.45 -10.44 5.05
N PHE A 215 -21.67 -9.94 6.03
CA PHE A 215 -22.18 -9.28 7.22
C PHE A 215 -22.98 -8.01 6.91
N PHE A 216 -22.39 -7.02 6.23
CA PHE A 216 -23.09 -5.78 5.91
C PHE A 216 -24.28 -5.97 4.96
N PRO A 217 -24.21 -6.79 3.90
CA PRO A 217 -25.40 -7.15 3.14
C PRO A 217 -26.50 -7.80 3.97
N LEU A 218 -26.18 -8.78 4.82
CA LEU A 218 -27.20 -9.49 5.62
C LEU A 218 -27.93 -8.56 6.61
N ILE A 219 -27.20 -7.68 7.31
CA ILE A 219 -27.84 -6.76 8.25
C ILE A 219 -28.68 -5.67 7.57
N ALA A 220 -28.46 -5.44 6.26
CA ALA A 220 -29.25 -4.54 5.45
C ALA A 220 -30.65 -5.11 5.08
N GLY A 221 -30.92 -6.37 5.39
CA GLY A 221 -32.21 -7.03 5.14
C GLY A 221 -32.61 -6.99 3.67
N PRO A 222 -33.79 -6.44 3.30
CA PRO A 222 -34.22 -6.37 1.90
C PRO A 222 -33.27 -5.60 0.97
N MET A 223 -32.42 -4.73 1.51
CA MET A 223 -31.44 -3.94 0.75
C MET A 223 -30.10 -4.66 0.54
N TRP A 224 -30.01 -5.96 0.85
CA TRP A 224 -28.78 -6.73 0.81
C TRP A 224 -28.02 -6.62 -0.52
N LEU A 225 -28.74 -6.67 -1.64
CA LEU A 225 -28.13 -6.62 -2.97
C LEU A 225 -27.55 -5.24 -3.27
N TRP A 226 -28.26 -4.17 -2.88
CA TRP A 226 -27.78 -2.80 -3.02
C TRP A 226 -26.49 -2.56 -2.19
N VAL A 227 -26.47 -3.08 -0.97
CA VAL A 227 -25.30 -2.99 -0.09
C VAL A 227 -24.15 -3.85 -0.62
N LEU A 228 -24.42 -5.05 -1.12
CA LEU A 228 -23.42 -5.89 -1.76
C LEU A 228 -22.78 -5.22 -2.97
N CYS A 229 -23.58 -4.70 -3.90
CA CYS A 229 -23.09 -3.97 -5.07
C CYS A 229 -22.34 -2.71 -4.68
N GLY A 230 -22.82 -1.98 -3.67
CA GLY A 230 -22.14 -0.79 -3.15
C GLY A 230 -20.77 -1.10 -2.56
N ASN A 231 -20.65 -2.17 -1.77
CA ASN A 231 -19.37 -2.63 -1.23
C ASN A 231 -18.40 -3.08 -2.34
N LEU A 232 -18.90 -3.81 -3.35
CA LEU A 232 -18.09 -4.21 -4.51
C LEU A 232 -17.53 -2.99 -5.25
N LEU A 233 -18.40 -2.01 -5.53
CA LEU A 233 -18.00 -0.81 -6.26
C LEU A 233 -17.04 0.08 -5.44
N ALA A 234 -17.30 0.26 -4.14
CA ALA A 234 -16.40 1.00 -3.26
C ALA A 234 -15.02 0.34 -3.16
N ASN A 235 -14.96 -0.98 -3.06
CA ASN A 235 -13.69 -1.73 -3.09
C ASN A 235 -12.98 -1.62 -4.44
N LEU A 236 -13.72 -1.62 -5.55
CA LEU A 236 -13.16 -1.44 -6.89
C LEU A 236 -12.54 -0.04 -7.03
N ILE A 237 -13.27 1.01 -6.63
CA ILE A 237 -12.77 2.40 -6.67
C ILE A 237 -11.49 2.52 -5.83
N ARG A 238 -11.48 2.01 -4.58
CA ARG A 238 -10.29 2.00 -3.74
C ARG A 238 -9.14 1.24 -4.40
N ASN A 239 -9.37 0.06 -4.96
CA ASN A 239 -8.34 -0.75 -5.60
C ASN A 239 -7.72 -0.04 -6.80
N LEU A 240 -8.55 0.55 -7.68
CA LEU A 240 -8.10 1.33 -8.83
C LEU A 240 -7.30 2.57 -8.39
N TRP A 241 -7.79 3.28 -7.38
CA TRP A 241 -7.06 4.43 -6.84
C TRP A 241 -5.69 4.04 -6.30
N THR A 242 -5.64 3.09 -5.37
CA THR A 242 -4.40 2.66 -4.71
C THR A 242 -3.38 2.12 -5.72
N SER A 243 -3.81 1.26 -6.67
CA SER A 243 -2.92 0.75 -7.71
C SER A 243 -2.38 1.87 -8.60
N THR A 244 -3.23 2.85 -8.99
CA THR A 244 -2.79 3.98 -9.80
C THR A 244 -1.74 4.82 -9.07
N VAL A 245 -1.98 5.14 -7.80
CA VAL A 245 -1.02 5.92 -6.99
C VAL A 245 0.31 5.18 -6.88
N ILE A 246 0.30 3.92 -6.49
CA ILE A 246 1.54 3.12 -6.34
C ILE A 246 2.28 3.00 -7.67
N PHE A 247 1.58 2.70 -8.77
CA PHE A 247 2.22 2.57 -10.08
C PHE A 247 2.76 3.89 -10.62
N CYS A 248 2.07 5.00 -10.38
CA CYS A 248 2.56 6.32 -10.77
C CYS A 248 3.71 6.82 -9.88
N GLY A 249 3.79 6.38 -8.63
CA GLY A 249 4.90 6.73 -7.72
C GLY A 249 6.18 5.92 -7.94
N HIS A 250 6.05 4.64 -8.36
CA HIS A 250 7.17 3.70 -8.38
C HIS A 250 7.53 3.14 -9.75
N PHE A 251 6.64 3.21 -10.76
CA PHE A 251 6.84 2.46 -12.00
C PHE A 251 6.60 3.31 -13.26
N THR A 252 6.97 4.58 -13.21
CA THR A 252 6.92 5.46 -14.39
C THR A 252 8.07 5.14 -15.36
N ARG A 253 7.96 5.64 -16.60
CA ARG A 253 8.91 5.35 -17.69
C ARG A 253 10.36 5.72 -17.35
N ASP A 254 10.55 6.81 -16.60
CA ASP A 254 11.85 7.40 -16.36
C ASP A 254 12.51 6.95 -15.04
N ILE A 255 11.94 5.95 -14.38
CA ILE A 255 12.48 5.37 -13.16
C ILE A 255 13.64 4.43 -13.49
N TYR A 256 14.71 4.54 -12.71
CA TYR A 256 15.88 3.71 -12.83
C TYR A 256 15.70 2.37 -12.10
N THR A 257 16.24 1.31 -12.70
CA THR A 257 16.47 0.01 -12.07
C THR A 257 17.98 -0.19 -11.86
N PHE A 258 18.33 -0.98 -10.84
CA PHE A 258 19.71 -1.17 -10.42
C PHE A 258 20.05 -2.65 -10.34
N SER A 259 21.29 -3.03 -10.70
CA SER A 259 21.75 -4.39 -10.47
C SER A 259 22.13 -4.59 -9.00
N ALA A 260 22.05 -5.83 -8.52
CA ALA A 260 22.44 -6.17 -7.15
C ALA A 260 23.91 -5.85 -6.87
N GLU A 261 24.78 -6.07 -7.87
CA GLU A 261 26.23 -5.83 -7.78
C GLU A 261 26.54 -4.33 -7.67
N ALA A 262 25.81 -3.47 -8.41
CA ALA A 262 26.00 -2.02 -8.35
C ALA A 262 25.62 -1.41 -6.99
N CYS A 263 24.79 -2.10 -6.22
CA CYS A 263 24.31 -1.67 -4.91
C CYS A 263 24.99 -2.44 -3.75
N GLU A 264 26.01 -3.25 -4.04
CA GLU A 264 26.77 -3.92 -3.02
C GLU A 264 27.67 -2.90 -2.28
N ASN A 265 27.59 -2.88 -0.95
CA ASN A 265 28.32 -1.94 -0.10
C ASN A 265 28.00 -0.44 -0.37
N GLU A 266 26.78 -0.15 -0.73
CA GLU A 266 26.26 1.20 -0.96
C GLU A 266 26.48 2.10 0.26
N SER A 267 27.08 3.28 0.05
CA SER A 267 27.14 4.32 1.09
C SER A 267 25.76 4.93 1.33
N ARG A 268 25.59 5.64 2.47
CA ARG A 268 24.32 6.31 2.78
C ARG A 268 23.90 7.32 1.70
N GLY A 269 24.83 8.06 1.12
CA GLY A 269 24.55 8.99 0.03
C GLY A 269 24.16 8.29 -1.27
N GLN A 270 24.80 7.17 -1.57
CA GLN A 270 24.41 6.35 -2.71
C GLN A 270 23.00 5.75 -2.53
N TRP A 271 22.67 5.29 -1.31
CA TRP A 271 21.32 4.80 -0.99
C TRP A 271 20.28 5.90 -1.18
N TYR A 272 20.50 7.11 -0.64
CA TYR A 272 19.58 8.24 -0.85
C TYR A 272 19.41 8.57 -2.34
N TYR A 273 20.53 8.65 -3.07
CA TYR A 273 20.50 8.92 -4.50
C TYR A 273 19.70 7.88 -5.29
N ARG A 274 19.88 6.61 -4.97
CA ARG A 274 19.12 5.52 -5.57
C ARG A 274 17.63 5.62 -5.26
N GLN A 275 17.24 5.94 -4.03
CA GLN A 275 15.84 6.16 -3.65
C GLN A 275 15.20 7.28 -4.49
N MET A 276 15.91 8.38 -4.67
CA MET A 276 15.43 9.50 -5.48
C MET A 276 15.27 9.16 -6.96
N LEU A 277 16.17 8.34 -7.52
CA LEU A 277 16.09 7.88 -8.91
C LEU A 277 15.07 6.75 -9.11
N GLY A 278 14.72 6.06 -8.05
CA GLY A 278 13.78 4.94 -8.03
C GLY A 278 12.33 5.32 -7.76
N SER A 279 12.02 6.61 -7.64
CA SER A 279 10.67 7.09 -7.32
C SER A 279 10.29 8.32 -8.14
N SER A 280 8.98 8.56 -8.26
CA SER A 280 8.42 9.74 -8.94
C SER A 280 7.61 10.58 -7.99
N ASN A 281 7.52 11.89 -8.27
CA ASN A 281 6.73 12.82 -7.49
C ASN A 281 5.35 13.04 -8.12
N PHE A 282 4.36 13.22 -7.26
CA PHE A 282 3.04 13.71 -7.66
C PHE A 282 3.01 15.23 -7.58
N THR A 283 2.44 15.86 -8.61
CA THR A 283 2.15 17.30 -8.61
C THR A 283 0.64 17.47 -8.61
N GLY A 284 0.12 18.21 -7.64
CA GLY A 284 -1.31 18.43 -7.55
C GLY A 284 -1.74 19.29 -6.36
N PRO A 285 -3.05 19.50 -6.19
CA PRO A 285 -3.58 20.23 -5.04
C PRO A 285 -3.46 19.42 -3.74
N THR A 286 -3.57 20.10 -2.60
CA THR A 286 -3.44 19.48 -1.26
C THR A 286 -4.32 18.25 -1.04
N TRP A 287 -5.56 18.25 -1.57
CA TRP A 287 -6.46 17.10 -1.42
C TRP A 287 -5.90 15.84 -2.11
N LEU A 288 -5.18 16.00 -3.24
CA LEU A 288 -4.54 14.87 -3.90
C LEU A 288 -3.45 14.29 -3.01
N HIS A 289 -2.60 15.14 -2.42
CA HIS A 289 -1.53 14.69 -1.50
C HIS A 289 -2.06 14.02 -0.23
N ILE A 290 -3.30 14.30 0.20
CA ILE A 290 -3.96 13.58 1.31
C ILE A 290 -4.47 12.20 0.87
N LEU A 291 -4.74 11.99 -0.42
CA LEU A 291 -5.30 10.75 -0.95
C LEU A 291 -4.25 9.85 -1.62
N THR A 292 -3.01 10.31 -1.73
CA THR A 292 -1.88 9.58 -2.33
C THR A 292 -0.84 9.22 -1.31
#